data_7511f3832434086db8cc01dd36ead8b5
#
_entry.id   7511f3832434086db8cc01dd36ead8b5
#
_cell.length_a   1.000
_cell.length_b   1.000
_cell.length_c   1.000
_cell.angle_alpha   90.00
_cell.angle_beta   90.00
_cell.angle_gamma   90.00
#
_symmetry.space_group_name_H-M   'P 1'
#
loop_
_entity.id
_entity.type
_entity.pdbx_description
1 polymer ?
#
loop_
_entity_poly.entity_id
_entity_poly.type
_entity_poly.pdbx_seq_one_letter_code
_entity_poly.pdbx_strand_id
1 'polypeptide(L)'
;MKPLNRSITAAVFLTATLLISGCVSTVIGAGAAVGVAAFEERSLKVHAQDTNLATQIRFNLVEAGEKFVKDVGVEVYESKVLMTGIVADDATRAEALKLAWKVDGVKDVFNEIQISDSSLSDLAKDSWVTTKLKSRITFDENIYAINYSIETVAGVVYLLGIAQNQEELDKVIAHARDLGYVKRVISHVRLKKAAS
;
A
#
# COMPACT_ATOMS: atom_id res chain seq x y z
N MET A 1 -19.41 -58.63 -9.32
CA MET A 1 -19.16 -57.30 -8.77
C MET A 1 -17.67 -57.04 -8.77
N LYS A 2 -17.15 -56.18 -9.64
CA LYS A 2 -15.70 -55.87 -9.73
C LYS A 2 -15.36 -54.77 -8.73
N PRO A 3 -14.25 -54.86 -7.98
CA PRO A 3 -13.85 -53.78 -7.06
C PRO A 3 -13.36 -52.56 -7.84
N LEU A 4 -13.92 -51.41 -7.50
CA LEU A 4 -13.58 -50.10 -8.03
C LEU A 4 -12.16 -49.72 -7.61
N ASN A 5 -11.35 -49.32 -8.55
CA ASN A 5 -9.90 -49.17 -8.47
C ASN A 5 -9.52 -48.04 -7.51
N ARG A 6 -8.97 -48.35 -6.33
CA ARG A 6 -8.54 -47.41 -5.26
C ARG A 6 -7.51 -46.37 -5.71
N SER A 7 -6.94 -46.53 -6.89
CA SER A 7 -5.94 -45.62 -7.46
C SER A 7 -6.52 -44.33 -8.07
N ILE A 8 -7.81 -44.35 -8.46
CA ILE A 8 -8.47 -43.18 -9.08
C ILE A 8 -8.95 -42.22 -8.02
N THR A 9 -9.32 -42.71 -6.83
CA THR A 9 -9.80 -41.86 -5.71
C THR A 9 -8.68 -41.05 -5.07
N ALA A 10 -7.44 -41.54 -5.08
CA ALA A 10 -6.29 -40.82 -4.56
C ALA A 10 -5.82 -39.67 -5.46
N ALA A 11 -6.01 -39.77 -6.77
CA ALA A 11 -5.63 -38.75 -7.75
C ALA A 11 -6.60 -37.54 -7.73
N VAL A 12 -7.87 -37.75 -7.41
CA VAL A 12 -8.88 -36.67 -7.34
C VAL A 12 -8.74 -35.86 -6.07
N PHE A 13 -8.25 -36.42 -4.96
CA PHE A 13 -8.01 -35.68 -3.73
C PHE A 13 -6.74 -34.83 -3.74
N LEU A 14 -5.77 -35.13 -4.60
CA LEU A 14 -4.52 -34.36 -4.66
C LEU A 14 -4.65 -33.10 -5.52
N THR A 15 -5.65 -33.01 -6.40
CA THR A 15 -5.90 -31.83 -7.24
C THR A 15 -6.81 -30.77 -6.61
N ALA A 16 -7.51 -31.09 -5.49
CA ALA A 16 -8.44 -30.17 -4.84
C ALA A 16 -7.79 -29.26 -3.79
N THR A 17 -6.53 -29.49 -3.41
CA THR A 17 -5.82 -28.71 -2.37
C THR A 17 -5.02 -27.52 -2.89
N LEU A 18 -5.05 -27.22 -4.19
CA LEU A 18 -4.27 -26.13 -4.81
C LEU A 18 -5.06 -24.83 -5.03
N LEU A 19 -6.30 -24.71 -4.55
CA LEU A 19 -7.15 -23.55 -4.84
C LEU A 19 -7.48 -22.65 -3.63
N ILE A 20 -6.80 -22.82 -2.49
CA ILE A 20 -7.00 -21.93 -1.34
C ILE A 20 -5.64 -21.32 -0.97
N SER A 21 -5.16 -20.42 -1.81
CA SER A 21 -4.09 -19.49 -1.45
C SER A 21 -4.42 -18.13 -2.01
N GLY A 22 -5.51 -17.56 -1.50
CA GLY A 22 -5.86 -16.17 -1.70
C GLY A 22 -5.07 -15.27 -0.75
N CYS A 23 -3.76 -15.24 -0.89
CA CYS A 23 -2.91 -14.12 -0.52
C CYS A 23 -1.81 -14.12 -1.56
N VAL A 24 -2.00 -13.33 -2.59
CA VAL A 24 -1.03 -13.15 -3.65
C VAL A 24 0.18 -12.43 -3.06
N SER A 25 1.06 -13.19 -2.44
CA SER A 25 2.46 -12.81 -2.42
C SER A 25 3.01 -13.24 -3.76
N THR A 26 3.15 -12.31 -4.63
CA THR A 26 3.63 -12.41 -6.00
C THR A 26 4.93 -13.21 -6.04
N VAL A 27 4.86 -14.48 -6.42
CA VAL A 27 6.03 -15.15 -7.00
C VAL A 27 6.18 -14.58 -8.42
N ILE A 28 6.76 -13.39 -8.49
CA ILE A 28 7.29 -12.89 -9.75
C ILE A 28 8.47 -13.79 -10.06
N GLY A 29 8.34 -14.65 -11.05
CA GLY A 29 9.46 -15.42 -11.57
C GLY A 29 10.63 -14.48 -11.89
N ALA A 30 11.86 -14.89 -11.67
CA ALA A 30 13.06 -14.06 -11.75
C ALA A 30 13.14 -13.18 -13.03
N GLY A 31 12.54 -13.61 -14.14
CA GLY A 31 12.47 -12.83 -15.39
C GLY A 31 11.52 -11.65 -15.37
N ALA A 32 10.37 -11.74 -14.64
CA ALA A 32 9.42 -10.64 -14.54
C ALA A 32 9.88 -9.60 -13.51
N ALA A 33 10.59 -10.01 -12.45
CA ALA A 33 11.16 -9.10 -11.46
C ALA A 33 12.19 -8.14 -12.05
N VAL A 34 12.99 -8.59 -13.02
CA VAL A 34 13.99 -7.75 -13.68
C VAL A 34 13.31 -6.69 -14.57
N GLY A 35 12.21 -7.04 -15.27
CA GLY A 35 11.48 -6.10 -16.13
C GLY A 35 10.80 -4.99 -15.31
N VAL A 36 10.20 -5.34 -14.18
CA VAL A 36 9.51 -4.38 -13.28
C VAL A 36 10.51 -3.46 -12.59
N ALA A 37 11.65 -4.00 -12.12
CA ALA A 37 12.70 -3.22 -11.47
C ALA A 37 13.34 -2.15 -12.38
N ALA A 38 13.25 -2.31 -13.70
CA ALA A 38 13.79 -1.33 -14.66
C ALA A 38 12.98 -0.02 -14.70
N PHE A 39 11.73 -0.05 -14.27
CA PHE A 39 10.82 1.11 -14.27
C PHE A 39 10.59 1.68 -12.86
N GLU A 40 11.07 1.01 -11.83
CA GLU A 40 10.98 1.51 -10.46
C GLU A 40 12.12 2.47 -10.16
N GLU A 41 11.79 3.68 -9.72
CA GLU A 41 12.77 4.71 -9.34
C GLU A 41 13.54 4.36 -8.05
N ARG A 42 13.00 3.48 -7.23
CA ARG A 42 13.70 2.92 -6.07
C ARG A 42 14.57 1.73 -6.46
N SER A 43 15.79 1.68 -5.96
CA SER A 43 16.57 0.45 -6.09
C SER A 43 15.97 -0.69 -5.26
N LEU A 44 16.21 -1.93 -5.65
CA LEU A 44 15.78 -3.12 -4.88
C LEU A 44 16.22 -3.07 -3.41
N LYS A 45 17.41 -2.52 -3.15
CA LYS A 45 17.91 -2.33 -1.78
C LYS A 45 17.04 -1.36 -0.98
N VAL A 46 16.64 -0.24 -1.58
CA VAL A 46 15.77 0.76 -0.93
C VAL A 46 14.39 0.16 -0.72
N HIS A 47 13.84 -0.57 -1.70
CA HIS A 47 12.56 -1.25 -1.56
C HIS A 47 12.55 -2.26 -0.39
N ALA A 48 13.60 -3.09 -0.28
CA ALA A 48 13.75 -4.04 0.82
C ALA A 48 13.88 -3.32 2.18
N GLN A 49 14.60 -2.20 2.21
CA GLN A 49 14.73 -1.35 3.41
C GLN A 49 13.38 -0.75 3.82
N ASP A 50 12.61 -0.19 2.88
CA ASP A 50 11.29 0.37 3.13
C ASP A 50 10.32 -0.69 3.67
N THR A 51 10.34 -1.91 3.09
CA THR A 51 9.56 -3.05 3.57
C THR A 51 9.90 -3.44 5.01
N ASN A 52 11.20 -3.43 5.35
CA ASN A 52 11.65 -3.71 6.71
C ASN A 52 11.19 -2.63 7.70
N LEU A 53 11.33 -1.35 7.34
CA LEU A 53 10.84 -0.23 8.15
C LEU A 53 9.33 -0.33 8.38
N ALA A 54 8.54 -0.56 7.33
CA ALA A 54 7.09 -0.73 7.44
C ALA A 54 6.72 -1.88 8.38
N THR A 55 7.45 -3.01 8.29
CA THR A 55 7.23 -4.18 9.14
C THR A 55 7.52 -3.87 10.60
N GLN A 56 8.63 -3.20 10.90
CA GLN A 56 8.99 -2.84 12.26
C GLN A 56 8.00 -1.83 12.87
N ILE A 57 7.56 -0.82 12.08
CA ILE A 57 6.57 0.15 12.55
C ILE A 57 5.26 -0.56 12.86
N ARG A 58 4.77 -1.42 11.96
CA ARG A 58 3.54 -2.19 12.18
C ARG A 58 3.65 -3.12 13.40
N PHE A 59 4.80 -3.73 13.60
CA PHE A 59 5.06 -4.54 14.80
C PHE A 59 4.93 -3.71 16.08
N ASN A 60 5.57 -2.53 16.15
CA ASN A 60 5.46 -1.62 17.28
C ASN A 60 4.01 -1.18 17.54
N LEU A 61 3.22 -0.95 16.48
CA LEU A 61 1.80 -0.60 16.59
C LEU A 61 0.97 -1.78 17.14
N VAL A 62 1.26 -3.01 16.70
CA VAL A 62 0.61 -4.23 17.20
C VAL A 62 0.88 -4.41 18.70
N GLU A 63 2.14 -4.26 19.12
CA GLU A 63 2.52 -4.36 20.53
C GLU A 63 1.86 -3.28 21.41
N ALA A 64 1.65 -2.09 20.86
CA ALA A 64 1.00 -0.99 21.57
C ALA A 64 -0.52 -1.16 21.72
N GLY A 65 -1.15 -2.06 20.95
CA GLY A 65 -2.53 -2.46 21.14
C GLY A 65 -3.42 -2.47 19.91
N GLU A 66 -4.54 -3.13 20.03
CA GLU A 66 -5.49 -3.41 18.93
C GLU A 66 -6.01 -2.13 18.22
N LYS A 67 -6.14 -1.02 18.96
CA LYS A 67 -6.59 0.27 18.44
C LYS A 67 -5.72 0.77 17.28
N PHE A 68 -4.41 0.50 17.34
CA PHE A 68 -3.50 0.93 16.27
C PHE A 68 -3.56 0.02 15.05
N VAL A 69 -3.81 -1.27 15.24
CA VAL A 69 -3.82 -2.26 14.15
C VAL A 69 -4.97 -2.00 13.16
N LYS A 70 -6.12 -1.59 13.68
CA LYS A 70 -7.34 -1.37 12.87
C LYS A 70 -7.41 0.04 12.28
N ASP A 71 -6.90 1.02 13.04
CA ASP A 71 -7.21 2.42 12.80
C ASP A 71 -6.05 3.20 12.18
N VAL A 72 -4.83 2.60 12.12
CA VAL A 72 -3.62 3.27 11.61
C VAL A 72 -3.00 2.50 10.46
N GLY A 73 -2.97 3.13 9.28
CA GLY A 73 -2.25 2.69 8.09
C GLY A 73 -0.80 3.18 8.09
N VAL A 74 0.10 2.37 7.53
CA VAL A 74 1.54 2.68 7.39
C VAL A 74 2.02 2.33 6.00
N GLU A 75 2.48 3.33 5.27
CA GLU A 75 3.17 3.17 3.99
C GLU A 75 4.57 3.78 4.08
N VAL A 76 5.56 3.14 3.46
CA VAL A 76 6.96 3.61 3.48
C VAL A 76 7.52 3.70 2.07
N TYR A 77 8.11 4.83 1.75
CA TYR A 77 8.76 5.09 0.47
C TYR A 77 10.03 5.94 0.66
N GLU A 78 11.19 5.44 0.25
CA GLU A 78 12.51 6.07 0.46
C GLU A 78 12.78 6.44 1.93
N SER A 79 12.42 5.56 2.86
CA SER A 79 12.52 5.74 4.32
C SER A 79 11.63 6.87 4.87
N LYS A 80 10.70 7.41 4.09
CA LYS A 80 9.65 8.33 4.51
C LYS A 80 8.39 7.54 4.79
N VAL A 81 7.80 7.79 5.91
CA VAL A 81 6.61 7.08 6.40
C VAL A 81 5.39 7.95 6.20
N LEU A 82 4.37 7.42 5.56
CA LEU A 82 3.03 8.01 5.53
C LEU A 82 2.18 7.25 6.54
N MET A 83 1.67 7.95 7.54
CA MET A 83 0.73 7.41 8.52
C MET A 83 -0.66 7.97 8.27
N THR A 84 -1.60 7.10 7.98
CA THR A 84 -3.01 7.42 7.69
C THR A 84 -3.94 6.75 8.68
N GLY A 85 -5.20 7.09 8.66
CA GLY A 85 -6.20 6.42 9.49
C GLY A 85 -7.10 7.38 10.22
N ILE A 86 -7.95 6.85 11.12
CA ILE A 86 -8.85 7.63 11.97
C ILE A 86 -8.71 7.10 13.40
N VAL A 87 -8.37 7.99 14.32
CA VAL A 87 -8.26 7.67 15.75
C VAL A 87 -9.20 8.57 16.57
N ALA A 88 -9.53 8.14 17.79
CA ALA A 88 -10.49 8.83 18.62
C ALA A 88 -9.94 10.15 19.21
N ASP A 89 -8.62 10.23 19.45
CA ASP A 89 -8.02 11.34 20.18
C ASP A 89 -6.59 11.67 19.73
N ASP A 90 -6.13 12.85 20.13
CA ASP A 90 -4.79 13.34 19.82
C ASP A 90 -3.67 12.56 20.53
N ALA A 91 -3.94 12.02 21.72
CA ALA A 91 -2.97 11.23 22.47
C ALA A 91 -2.66 9.91 21.73
N THR A 92 -3.68 9.25 21.19
CA THR A 92 -3.54 8.05 20.34
C THR A 92 -2.76 8.36 19.07
N ARG A 93 -3.08 9.49 18.40
CA ARG A 93 -2.34 9.95 17.23
C ARG A 93 -0.86 10.21 17.54
N ALA A 94 -0.57 10.93 18.62
CA ALA A 94 0.79 11.24 19.04
C ALA A 94 1.59 9.98 19.40
N GLU A 95 0.95 8.99 20.04
CA GLU A 95 1.57 7.71 20.37
C GLU A 95 1.91 6.94 19.09
N ALA A 96 1.01 6.86 18.11
CA ALA A 96 1.28 6.22 16.82
C ALA A 96 2.50 6.82 16.11
N LEU A 97 2.59 8.16 16.05
CA LEU A 97 3.74 8.85 15.46
C LEU A 97 5.04 8.56 16.22
N LYS A 98 5.01 8.53 17.55
CA LYS A 98 6.16 8.19 18.38
C LYS A 98 6.66 6.78 18.09
N LEU A 99 5.75 5.83 17.86
CA LEU A 99 6.10 4.44 17.53
C LEU A 99 6.79 4.33 16.15
N ALA A 100 6.37 5.13 15.18
CA ALA A 100 7.05 5.20 13.88
C ALA A 100 8.46 5.79 14.01
N TRP A 101 8.61 6.90 14.73
CA TRP A 101 9.90 7.54 14.96
C TRP A 101 10.91 6.72 15.78
N LYS A 102 10.45 5.69 16.52
CA LYS A 102 11.35 4.77 17.25
C LYS A 102 12.12 3.82 16.34
N VAL A 103 11.70 3.68 15.09
CA VAL A 103 12.34 2.75 14.16
C VAL A 103 13.54 3.41 13.51
N ASP A 104 14.72 2.83 13.74
CA ASP A 104 15.96 3.34 13.16
C ASP A 104 15.92 3.30 11.63
N GLY A 105 16.31 4.41 11.01
CA GLY A 105 16.32 4.55 9.56
C GLY A 105 15.10 5.29 8.99
N VAL A 106 14.08 5.59 9.79
CA VAL A 106 12.99 6.51 9.41
C VAL A 106 13.58 7.92 9.25
N LYS A 107 13.35 8.54 8.09
CA LYS A 107 13.85 9.89 7.76
C LYS A 107 12.81 10.97 7.93
N ASP A 108 11.55 10.62 7.70
CA ASP A 108 10.42 11.57 7.76
C ASP A 108 9.12 10.83 8.04
N VAL A 109 8.16 11.48 8.70
CA VAL A 109 6.83 10.93 8.97
C VAL A 109 5.77 11.96 8.57
N PHE A 110 5.02 11.64 7.51
CA PHE A 110 3.85 12.41 7.10
C PHE A 110 2.66 11.96 7.95
N ASN A 111 2.19 12.86 8.82
CA ASN A 111 1.06 12.61 9.70
C ASN A 111 -0.24 13.00 9.03
N GLU A 112 -0.93 12.02 8.49
CA GLU A 112 -2.25 12.15 7.88
C GLU A 112 -3.34 11.40 8.68
N ILE A 113 -3.05 11.08 9.96
CA ILE A 113 -4.02 10.47 10.86
C ILE A 113 -5.07 11.51 11.24
N GLN A 114 -6.33 11.23 10.95
CA GLN A 114 -7.47 12.06 11.28
C GLN A 114 -7.98 11.73 12.70
N ILE A 115 -8.52 12.72 13.40
CA ILE A 115 -9.22 12.54 14.68
C ILE A 115 -10.70 12.62 14.41
N SER A 116 -11.45 11.58 14.76
CA SER A 116 -12.91 11.56 14.61
C SER A 116 -13.50 10.46 15.50
N ASP A 117 -14.65 10.74 16.08
CA ASP A 117 -15.47 9.75 16.79
C ASP A 117 -16.20 8.80 15.81
N SER A 118 -16.17 9.09 14.50
CA SER A 118 -16.78 8.25 13.49
C SER A 118 -15.85 7.06 13.19
N SER A 119 -16.37 5.84 13.41
CA SER A 119 -15.70 4.64 12.93
C SER A 119 -15.50 4.69 11.41
N LEU A 120 -14.52 3.93 10.88
CA LEU A 120 -14.25 3.76 9.44
C LEU A 120 -15.48 3.15 8.71
N SER A 121 -16.59 3.90 8.63
CA SER A 121 -17.87 3.42 8.11
C SER A 121 -17.85 3.06 6.63
N ASP A 122 -16.85 3.52 5.89
CA ASP A 122 -16.78 3.40 4.43
C ASP A 122 -15.53 2.68 3.90
N LEU A 123 -14.94 1.76 4.71
CA LEU A 123 -13.75 0.97 4.33
C LEU A 123 -13.87 0.32 2.94
N ALA A 124 -15.07 -0.19 2.62
CA ALA A 124 -15.31 -0.81 1.32
C ALA A 124 -15.20 0.20 0.17
N LYS A 125 -15.68 1.43 0.37
CA LYS A 125 -15.58 2.50 -0.62
C LYS A 125 -14.15 3.01 -0.76
N ASP A 126 -13.43 3.19 0.36
CA ASP A 126 -12.04 3.60 0.36
C ASP A 126 -11.16 2.56 -0.36
N SER A 127 -11.34 1.27 -0.06
CA SER A 127 -10.65 0.18 -0.76
C SER A 127 -10.98 0.13 -2.25
N TRP A 128 -12.25 0.39 -2.61
CA TRP A 128 -12.65 0.48 -4.02
C TRP A 128 -11.96 1.65 -4.73
N VAL A 129 -11.90 2.84 -4.10
CA VAL A 129 -11.20 4.02 -4.65
C VAL A 129 -9.74 3.70 -4.88
N THR A 130 -9.04 3.17 -3.86
CA THR A 130 -7.63 2.80 -3.96
C THR A 130 -7.38 1.82 -5.10
N THR A 131 -8.19 0.76 -5.19
CA THR A 131 -8.06 -0.26 -6.24
C THR A 131 -8.35 0.32 -7.62
N LYS A 132 -9.41 1.14 -7.73
CA LYS A 132 -9.80 1.76 -9.01
C LYS A 132 -8.75 2.74 -9.50
N LEU A 133 -8.19 3.56 -8.59
CA LEU A 133 -7.12 4.50 -8.92
C LEU A 133 -5.85 3.76 -9.35
N LYS A 134 -5.42 2.75 -8.58
CA LYS A 134 -4.27 1.90 -8.96
C LYS A 134 -4.46 1.30 -10.35
N SER A 135 -5.65 0.79 -10.64
CA SER A 135 -5.97 0.27 -11.98
C SER A 135 -5.86 1.34 -13.06
N ARG A 136 -6.47 2.53 -12.85
CA ARG A 136 -6.45 3.61 -13.84
C ARG A 136 -5.03 4.05 -14.18
N ILE A 137 -4.20 4.30 -13.18
CA ILE A 137 -2.81 4.75 -13.41
C ILE A 137 -1.93 3.64 -13.98
N THR A 138 -2.22 2.36 -13.71
CA THR A 138 -1.47 1.23 -14.29
C THR A 138 -1.71 1.09 -15.80
N PHE A 139 -2.90 1.45 -16.27
CA PHE A 139 -3.25 1.39 -17.69
C PHE A 139 -3.03 2.71 -18.43
N ASP A 140 -2.57 3.75 -17.78
CA ASP A 140 -2.16 5.01 -18.44
C ASP A 140 -0.69 4.93 -18.83
N GLU A 141 -0.41 4.92 -20.13
CA GLU A 141 0.93 4.78 -20.69
C GLU A 141 1.89 5.93 -20.32
N ASN A 142 1.35 7.05 -19.82
CA ASN A 142 2.13 8.22 -19.40
C ASN A 142 2.43 8.22 -17.90
N ILE A 143 2.08 7.17 -17.17
CA ILE A 143 2.25 7.10 -15.71
C ILE A 143 3.06 5.85 -15.33
N TYR A 144 4.14 6.05 -14.63
CA TYR A 144 4.92 4.96 -14.03
C TYR A 144 4.30 4.54 -12.69
N ALA A 145 3.15 3.85 -12.75
CA ALA A 145 2.30 3.50 -11.61
C ALA A 145 3.04 2.79 -10.46
N ILE A 146 4.10 2.04 -10.78
CA ILE A 146 4.94 1.33 -9.79
C ILE A 146 5.63 2.29 -8.80
N ASN A 147 5.78 3.56 -9.17
CA ASN A 147 6.44 4.57 -8.35
C ASN A 147 5.48 5.28 -7.38
N TYR A 148 4.23 4.83 -7.29
CA TYR A 148 3.22 5.43 -6.42
C TYR A 148 2.69 4.42 -5.40
N SER A 149 2.71 4.81 -4.13
CA SER A 149 1.89 4.22 -3.08
C SER A 149 0.63 5.05 -2.90
N ILE A 150 -0.52 4.37 -2.85
CA ILE A 150 -1.84 5.00 -2.80
C ILE A 150 -2.62 4.41 -1.64
N GLU A 151 -3.11 5.28 -0.78
CA GLU A 151 -4.00 4.95 0.33
C GLU A 151 -5.23 5.86 0.29
N THR A 152 -6.38 5.35 0.71
CA THR A 152 -7.61 6.12 0.81
C THR A 152 -8.22 5.94 2.19
N VAL A 153 -8.53 7.04 2.86
CA VAL A 153 -9.16 7.05 4.18
C VAL A 153 -10.27 8.10 4.20
N ALA A 154 -11.49 7.69 4.49
CA ALA A 154 -12.69 8.55 4.56
C ALA A 154 -12.90 9.44 3.30
N GLY A 155 -12.55 8.89 2.12
CA GLY A 155 -12.64 9.60 0.83
C GLY A 155 -11.49 10.58 0.57
N VAL A 156 -10.47 10.62 1.41
CA VAL A 156 -9.23 11.35 1.16
C VAL A 156 -8.21 10.39 0.57
N VAL A 157 -7.72 10.70 -0.62
CA VAL A 157 -6.67 9.93 -1.29
C VAL A 157 -5.32 10.52 -0.91
N TYR A 158 -4.43 9.68 -0.42
CA TYR A 158 -3.05 10.00 -0.10
C TYR A 158 -2.13 9.35 -1.13
N LEU A 159 -1.22 10.15 -1.67
CA LEU A 159 -0.22 9.71 -2.65
C LEU A 159 1.17 9.86 -2.05
N LEU A 160 2.00 8.82 -2.11
CA LEU A 160 3.40 8.82 -1.71
C LEU A 160 4.23 8.21 -2.84
N GLY A 161 5.40 8.75 -3.15
CA GLY A 161 6.22 8.18 -4.23
C GLY A 161 7.08 9.18 -4.99
N ILE A 162 7.35 8.84 -6.26
CA ILE A 162 8.15 9.66 -7.19
C ILE A 162 7.44 9.78 -8.52
N ALA A 163 7.18 11.01 -8.96
CA ALA A 163 6.75 11.30 -10.32
C ALA A 163 7.96 11.66 -11.19
N GLN A 164 7.95 11.29 -12.47
CA GLN A 164 9.00 11.65 -13.42
C GLN A 164 9.06 13.18 -13.63
N ASN A 165 7.88 13.80 -13.66
CA ASN A 165 7.70 15.24 -13.84
C ASN A 165 6.34 15.70 -13.29
N GLN A 166 6.08 17.00 -13.34
CA GLN A 166 4.83 17.57 -12.86
C GLN A 166 3.62 17.10 -13.66
N GLU A 167 3.76 16.92 -14.98
CA GLU A 167 2.67 16.48 -15.85
C GLU A 167 2.15 15.08 -15.46
N GLU A 168 3.06 14.15 -15.17
CA GLU A 168 2.69 12.81 -14.67
C GLU A 168 1.93 12.90 -13.34
N LEU A 169 2.44 13.69 -12.38
CA LEU A 169 1.77 13.88 -11.10
C LEU A 169 0.36 14.48 -11.25
N ASP A 170 0.23 15.47 -12.14
CA ASP A 170 -1.07 16.12 -12.39
C ASP A 170 -2.08 15.13 -12.99
N LYS A 171 -1.64 14.21 -13.87
CA LYS A 171 -2.47 13.12 -14.41
C LYS A 171 -2.94 12.18 -13.30
N VAL A 172 -2.05 11.75 -12.39
CA VAL A 172 -2.41 10.88 -11.25
C VAL A 172 -3.45 11.57 -10.37
N ILE A 173 -3.26 12.85 -10.06
CA ILE A 173 -4.21 13.64 -9.27
C ILE A 173 -5.55 13.78 -10.01
N ALA A 174 -5.55 14.00 -11.32
CA ALA A 174 -6.75 14.07 -12.13
C ALA A 174 -7.53 12.76 -12.11
N HIS A 175 -6.85 11.60 -12.30
CA HIS A 175 -7.47 10.28 -12.18
C HIS A 175 -8.12 10.04 -10.81
N ALA A 176 -7.47 10.52 -9.73
CA ALA A 176 -8.03 10.42 -8.39
C ALA A 176 -9.27 11.28 -8.21
N ARG A 177 -9.22 12.55 -8.64
CA ARG A 177 -10.36 13.49 -8.52
C ARG A 177 -11.57 13.10 -9.34
N ASP A 178 -11.38 12.39 -10.45
CA ASP A 178 -12.47 11.89 -11.31
C ASP A 178 -13.23 10.70 -10.68
N LEU A 179 -12.81 10.18 -9.54
CA LEU A 179 -13.55 9.17 -8.78
C LEU A 179 -14.57 9.86 -7.87
N GLY A 180 -15.86 9.71 -8.18
CA GLY A 180 -16.95 10.46 -7.56
C GLY A 180 -17.07 10.41 -6.03
N TYR A 181 -16.40 9.49 -5.36
CA TYR A 181 -16.34 9.39 -3.89
C TYR A 181 -15.17 10.19 -3.29
N VAL A 182 -14.16 10.56 -4.09
CA VAL A 182 -12.96 11.26 -3.61
C VAL A 182 -13.31 12.70 -3.23
N LYS A 183 -13.09 13.03 -1.95
CA LYS A 183 -13.32 14.36 -1.39
C LYS A 183 -12.10 15.27 -1.53
N ARG A 184 -10.90 14.69 -1.41
CA ARG A 184 -9.62 15.41 -1.44
C ARG A 184 -8.49 14.48 -1.85
N VAL A 185 -7.46 15.05 -2.46
CA VAL A 185 -6.20 14.36 -2.77
C VAL A 185 -5.08 15.12 -2.07
N ILE A 186 -4.29 14.40 -1.28
CA ILE A 186 -3.08 14.90 -0.60
C ILE A 186 -1.88 14.16 -1.20
N SER A 187 -0.91 14.93 -1.69
CA SER A 187 0.26 14.37 -2.35
C SER A 187 1.54 14.65 -1.57
N HIS A 188 2.23 13.58 -1.19
CA HIS A 188 3.60 13.57 -0.68
C HIS A 188 4.56 13.00 -1.74
N VAL A 189 4.16 13.07 -3.02
CA VAL A 189 4.97 12.63 -4.15
C VAL A 189 6.01 13.70 -4.45
N ARG A 190 7.28 13.30 -4.51
CA ARG A 190 8.34 14.18 -5.00
C ARG A 190 8.54 14.01 -6.51
N LEU A 191 9.02 15.03 -7.15
CA LEU A 191 9.48 14.93 -8.53
C LEU A 191 10.86 14.27 -8.58
N LYS A 192 11.11 13.51 -9.64
CA LYS A 192 12.42 12.97 -9.95
C LYS A 192 13.40 14.13 -10.18
N LYS A 193 14.57 14.05 -9.55
CA LYS A 193 15.64 15.04 -9.81
C LYS A 193 16.11 14.87 -11.24
N ALA A 194 16.23 15.96 -11.97
CA ALA A 194 16.90 15.94 -13.26
C ALA A 194 18.33 15.37 -13.08
N ALA A 195 18.74 14.49 -13.99
CA ALA A 195 20.13 14.04 -14.03
C ALA A 195 21.01 15.27 -14.30
N SER A 196 21.85 15.62 -13.34
CA SER A 196 22.84 16.68 -13.47
C SER A 196 24.08 16.17 -14.20
#